data_7244977781a1a7ca9a81d986e1a4a5ba
#
_entry.id   7244977781a1a7ca9a81d986e1a4a5ba
#
_cell.length_a   1.000
_cell.length_b   1.000
_cell.length_c   1.000
_cell.angle_alpha   90.00
_cell.angle_beta   90.00
_cell.angle_gamma   90.00
#
_symmetry.space_group_name_H-M   'P 1'
#
loop_
_entity.id
_entity.type
_entity.pdbx_description
1 polymer ?
#
loop_
_entity_poly.entity_id
_entity_poly.type
_entity_poly.pdbx_seq_one_letter_code
_entity_poly.pdbx_strand_id
1 'polypeptide(L)'
;AVQIFGGTGYSEEYPVASMYRDARINRIFEGTNEINRMLAVGQILKKAMKGRIDLMGPAMKIQDELMEIPEFDDGQDEILYHENKSVIQAKKSILMLAGAAAKKYMLELENKQEILMNLADILIHVFTAESTV
;
A
#
# COMPACT_ATOMS: atom_id res chain seq x y z
N ALA A 1 18.40 6.32 10.30
CA ALA A 1 19.25 6.23 11.50
C ALA A 1 20.73 6.44 11.16
N VAL A 2 21.36 5.61 10.29
CA VAL A 2 22.80 5.71 9.96
C VAL A 2 23.23 7.13 9.59
N GLN A 3 22.48 7.82 8.74
CA GLN A 3 22.81 9.19 8.31
C GLN A 3 22.78 10.21 9.46
N ILE A 4 21.85 10.03 10.41
CA ILE A 4 21.73 10.90 11.60
C ILE A 4 22.92 10.72 12.53
N PHE A 5 23.42 9.48 12.68
CA PHE A 5 24.57 9.15 13.48
C PHE A 5 25.92 9.54 12.82
N GLY A 6 25.91 9.93 11.53
CA GLY A 6 27.13 10.23 10.79
C GLY A 6 28.09 9.05 10.74
N GLY A 7 29.41 9.33 10.85
CA GLY A 7 30.44 8.27 10.79
C GLY A 7 30.31 7.20 11.87
N THR A 8 29.83 7.55 13.07
CA THR A 8 29.60 6.59 14.16
C THR A 8 28.48 5.59 13.84
N GLY A 9 27.49 5.97 13.02
CA GLY A 9 26.42 5.09 12.57
C GLY A 9 26.91 3.97 11.62
N TYR A 10 28.09 4.12 11.04
CA TYR A 10 28.72 3.11 10.19
C TYR A 10 29.73 2.25 10.95
N SER A 11 30.20 2.70 12.12
CA SER A 11 31.15 1.95 12.96
C SER A 11 30.47 0.74 13.59
N GLU A 12 31.16 -0.40 13.61
CA GLU A 12 30.67 -1.65 14.24
C GLU A 12 30.61 -1.58 15.76
N GLU A 13 31.26 -0.61 16.38
CA GLU A 13 31.22 -0.34 17.81
C GLU A 13 29.82 0.10 18.29
N TYR A 14 28.98 0.56 17.35
CA TYR A 14 27.62 1.04 17.61
C TYR A 14 26.56 0.11 17.02
N PRO A 15 25.44 -0.10 17.70
CA PRO A 15 24.40 -1.05 17.25
C PRO A 15 23.73 -0.64 15.93
N VAL A 16 23.83 0.62 15.53
CA VAL A 16 23.17 1.15 14.31
C VAL A 16 23.68 0.46 13.05
N ALA A 17 24.98 0.14 12.98
CA ALA A 17 25.57 -0.58 11.83
C ALA A 17 24.99 -2.00 11.70
N SER A 18 24.85 -2.71 12.82
CA SER A 18 24.18 -4.03 12.84
C SER A 18 22.73 -3.95 12.41
N MET A 19 21.95 -3.02 12.99
CA MET A 19 20.56 -2.80 12.62
C MET A 19 20.38 -2.49 11.13
N TYR A 20 21.33 -1.75 10.53
CA TYR A 20 21.30 -1.48 9.10
C TYR A 20 21.51 -2.73 8.26
N ARG A 21 22.47 -3.58 8.61
CA ARG A 21 22.70 -4.87 7.92
C ARG A 21 21.50 -5.80 8.06
N ASP A 22 20.93 -5.90 9.25
CA ASP A 22 19.77 -6.74 9.53
C ASP A 22 18.53 -6.26 8.76
N ALA A 23 18.32 -4.95 8.70
CA ALA A 23 17.26 -4.37 7.88
C ALA A 23 17.49 -4.61 6.37
N ARG A 24 18.76 -4.59 5.92
CA ARG A 24 19.09 -4.80 4.51
C ARG A 24 18.85 -6.23 4.05
N ILE A 25 19.19 -7.23 4.89
CA ILE A 25 19.01 -8.63 4.53
C ILE A 25 17.52 -9.02 4.42
N ASN A 26 16.64 -8.39 5.19
CA ASN A 26 15.20 -8.60 5.13
C ASN A 26 14.59 -8.32 3.73
N ARG A 27 15.29 -7.58 2.89
CA ARG A 27 14.87 -7.31 1.51
C ARG A 27 15.24 -8.43 0.53
N ILE A 28 16.04 -9.39 0.96
CA ILE A 28 16.67 -10.41 0.09
C ILE A 28 16.13 -11.79 0.41
N PHE A 29 16.10 -12.18 1.69
CA PHE A 29 15.78 -13.55 2.09
C PHE A 29 14.28 -13.77 2.32
N GLU A 30 13.84 -15.03 2.37
CA GLU A 30 12.44 -15.45 2.59
C GLU A 30 11.44 -14.82 1.61
N GLY A 31 11.86 -14.70 0.36
CA GLY A 31 11.19 -13.98 -0.70
C GLY A 31 11.66 -12.52 -0.77
N THR A 32 12.24 -12.15 -1.91
CA THR A 32 12.69 -10.77 -2.10
C THR A 32 11.52 -9.80 -2.00
N ASN A 33 11.79 -8.54 -1.70
CA ASN A 33 10.74 -7.52 -1.65
C ASN A 33 9.92 -7.46 -2.94
N GLU A 34 10.57 -7.67 -4.09
CA GLU A 34 9.92 -7.68 -5.40
C GLU A 34 8.93 -8.84 -5.51
N ILE A 35 9.33 -10.05 -5.10
CA ILE A 35 8.46 -11.23 -5.08
C ILE A 35 7.31 -11.05 -4.09
N ASN A 36 7.59 -10.55 -2.89
CA ASN A 36 6.58 -10.34 -1.86
C ASN A 36 5.54 -9.29 -2.27
N ARG A 37 5.93 -8.25 -3.01
CA ARG A 37 4.99 -7.28 -3.58
C ARG A 37 4.00 -7.93 -4.53
N MET A 38 4.48 -8.69 -5.50
CA MET A 38 3.62 -9.42 -6.44
C MET A 38 2.72 -10.42 -5.71
N LEU A 39 3.29 -11.13 -4.73
CA LEU A 39 2.56 -12.11 -3.92
C LEU A 39 1.41 -11.46 -3.14
N ALA A 40 1.65 -10.31 -2.50
CA ALA A 40 0.65 -9.60 -1.70
C ALA A 40 -0.60 -9.25 -2.53
N VAL A 41 -0.42 -8.58 -3.67
CA VAL A 41 -1.52 -8.21 -4.57
C VAL A 41 -2.18 -9.45 -5.17
N GLY A 42 -1.39 -10.41 -5.65
CA GLY A 42 -1.91 -11.66 -6.21
C GLY A 42 -2.76 -12.44 -5.21
N GLN A 43 -2.39 -12.49 -3.93
CA GLN A 43 -3.17 -13.14 -2.88
C GLN A 43 -4.48 -12.40 -2.58
N ILE A 44 -4.46 -11.07 -2.56
CA ILE A 44 -5.68 -10.26 -2.35
C ILE A 44 -6.66 -10.50 -3.50
N LEU A 45 -6.21 -10.40 -4.75
CA LEU A 45 -7.04 -10.66 -5.93
C LEU A 45 -7.60 -12.08 -5.92
N LYS A 46 -6.78 -13.08 -5.60
CA LYS A 46 -7.19 -14.48 -5.51
C LYS A 46 -8.24 -14.73 -4.41
N LYS A 47 -8.11 -14.04 -3.27
CA LYS A 47 -9.12 -14.09 -2.20
C LYS A 47 -10.40 -13.40 -2.60
N ALA A 48 -10.33 -12.28 -3.33
CA ALA A 48 -11.49 -11.58 -3.85
C ALA A 48 -12.24 -12.44 -4.89
N MET A 49 -11.53 -13.07 -5.83
CA MET A 49 -12.13 -13.98 -6.81
C MET A 49 -12.83 -15.19 -6.17
N LYS A 50 -12.34 -15.65 -5.01
CA LYS A 50 -12.94 -16.74 -4.23
C LYS A 50 -14.08 -16.27 -3.30
N GLY A 51 -14.44 -14.99 -3.35
CA GLY A 51 -15.49 -14.42 -2.49
C GLY A 51 -15.11 -14.33 -0.99
N ARG A 52 -13.81 -14.46 -0.66
CA ARG A 52 -13.33 -14.37 0.73
C ARG A 52 -13.12 -12.93 1.19
N ILE A 53 -12.94 -12.01 0.27
CA ILE A 53 -12.83 -10.57 0.49
C ILE A 53 -13.76 -9.91 -0.51
N ASP A 54 -14.63 -9.03 -0.04
CA ASP A 54 -15.46 -8.21 -0.91
C ASP A 54 -14.66 -6.95 -1.32
N LEU A 55 -14.19 -6.93 -2.56
CA LEU A 55 -13.60 -5.74 -3.19
C LEU A 55 -14.59 -5.04 -4.13
N MET A 56 -15.61 -5.75 -4.61
CA MET A 56 -16.54 -5.20 -5.59
C MET A 56 -17.53 -4.23 -4.95
N GLY A 57 -18.10 -4.59 -3.79
CA GLY A 57 -19.04 -3.74 -3.07
C GLY A 57 -18.47 -2.35 -2.76
N PRO A 58 -17.30 -2.24 -2.09
CA PRO A 58 -16.63 -0.97 -1.88
C PRO A 58 -16.27 -0.23 -3.17
N ALA A 59 -15.82 -0.93 -4.21
CA ALA A 59 -15.47 -0.31 -5.49
C ALA A 59 -16.69 0.31 -6.19
N MET A 60 -17.86 -0.34 -6.14
CA MET A 60 -19.11 0.20 -6.69
C MET A 60 -19.56 1.44 -5.92
N LYS A 61 -19.50 1.42 -4.58
CA LYS A 61 -19.84 2.59 -3.74
C LYS A 61 -18.97 3.81 -4.09
N ILE A 62 -17.69 3.60 -4.32
CA ILE A 62 -16.78 4.70 -4.72
C ILE A 62 -17.19 5.26 -6.07
N GLN A 63 -17.63 4.42 -7.01
CA GLN A 63 -18.10 4.88 -8.32
C GLN A 63 -19.36 5.74 -8.19
N ASP A 64 -20.27 5.38 -7.30
CA ASP A 64 -21.48 6.16 -7.01
C ASP A 64 -21.11 7.49 -6.35
N GLU A 65 -20.22 7.48 -5.34
CA GLU A 65 -19.74 8.69 -4.66
C GLU A 65 -19.05 9.70 -5.61
N LEU A 66 -18.38 9.23 -6.66
CA LEU A 66 -17.76 10.12 -7.66
C LEU A 66 -18.77 10.91 -8.49
N MET A 67 -20.01 10.44 -8.55
CA MET A 67 -21.12 11.13 -9.24
C MET A 67 -21.86 12.09 -8.34
N GLU A 68 -21.60 12.08 -7.02
CA GLU A 68 -22.19 12.97 -6.05
C GLU A 68 -21.37 14.25 -5.93
N ILE A 69 -22.05 15.36 -5.61
CA ILE A 69 -21.38 16.64 -5.34
C ILE A 69 -20.70 16.51 -3.97
N PRO A 70 -19.37 16.78 -3.89
CA PRO A 70 -18.67 16.68 -2.61
C PRO A 70 -19.28 17.59 -1.56
N GLU A 71 -19.69 17.05 -0.42
CA GLU A 71 -20.02 17.85 0.75
C GLU A 71 -18.72 18.47 1.30
N PHE A 72 -18.75 19.77 1.54
CA PHE A 72 -17.67 20.46 2.22
C PHE A 72 -17.80 20.18 3.71
N ASP A 73 -16.97 19.26 4.19
CA ASP A 73 -16.87 18.94 5.60
C ASP A 73 -15.76 19.78 6.24
N ASP A 74 -16.14 20.64 7.19
CA ASP A 74 -15.24 21.54 7.92
C ASP A 74 -14.64 20.90 9.19
N GLY A 75 -14.47 19.59 9.25
CA GLY A 75 -13.94 18.82 10.40
C GLY A 75 -12.57 19.26 10.93
N GLN A 76 -12.34 20.58 11.03
CA GLN A 76 -11.05 21.20 11.39
C GLN A 76 -10.63 20.97 12.85
N ASP A 77 -11.55 20.51 13.71
CA ASP A 77 -11.31 20.38 15.16
C ASP A 77 -10.80 18.97 15.58
N GLU A 78 -10.76 18.00 14.66
CA GLU A 78 -10.23 16.67 14.97
C GLU A 78 -8.72 16.59 14.77
N ILE A 79 -8.03 16.01 15.75
CA ILE A 79 -6.59 15.70 15.63
C ILE A 79 -6.40 14.73 14.45
N LEU A 80 -5.46 15.05 13.56
CA LEU A 80 -5.13 14.25 12.36
C LEU A 80 -6.28 14.11 11.34
N TYR A 81 -7.25 15.03 11.33
CA TYR A 81 -8.36 15.01 10.37
C TYR A 81 -7.89 14.94 8.90
N HIS A 82 -6.94 15.79 8.54
CA HIS A 82 -6.42 15.85 7.16
C HIS A 82 -5.66 14.59 6.77
N GLU A 83 -4.91 14.01 7.69
CA GLU A 83 -4.18 12.77 7.51
C GLU A 83 -5.16 11.60 7.34
N ASN A 84 -6.14 11.47 8.23
CA ASN A 84 -7.21 10.47 8.13
C ASN A 84 -7.97 10.57 6.80
N LYS A 85 -8.36 11.80 6.41
CA LYS A 85 -9.03 12.05 5.14
C LYS A 85 -8.16 11.62 3.95
N SER A 86 -6.86 11.92 4.00
CA SER A 86 -5.90 11.51 2.96
C SER A 86 -5.78 9.99 2.85
N VAL A 87 -5.72 9.27 3.98
CA VAL A 87 -5.71 7.80 4.01
C VAL A 87 -6.98 7.22 3.41
N ILE A 88 -8.16 7.76 3.75
CA ILE A 88 -9.44 7.34 3.17
C ILE A 88 -9.46 7.53 1.65
N GLN A 89 -9.01 8.68 1.16
CA GLN A 89 -8.94 8.94 -0.29
C GLN A 89 -7.94 8.03 -0.98
N ALA A 90 -6.80 7.73 -0.36
CA ALA A 90 -5.82 6.79 -0.89
C ALA A 90 -6.37 5.35 -0.97
N LYS A 91 -7.17 4.91 0.01
CA LYS A 91 -7.89 3.62 -0.03
C LYS A 91 -8.89 3.57 -1.19
N LYS A 92 -9.66 4.64 -1.40
CA LYS A 92 -10.57 4.72 -2.54
C LYS A 92 -9.82 4.65 -3.87
N SER A 93 -8.70 5.36 -3.98
CA SER A 93 -7.86 5.37 -5.19
C SER A 93 -7.31 3.99 -5.54
N ILE A 94 -6.80 3.23 -4.55
CA ILE A 94 -6.28 1.88 -4.83
C ILE A 94 -7.38 0.92 -5.27
N LEU A 95 -8.58 1.01 -4.68
CA LEU A 95 -9.72 0.17 -5.08
C LEU A 95 -10.13 0.46 -6.53
N MET A 96 -10.17 1.73 -6.93
CA MET A 96 -10.47 2.12 -8.31
C MET A 96 -9.41 1.61 -9.29
N LEU A 97 -8.13 1.81 -8.97
CA LEU A 97 -7.02 1.38 -9.82
C LEU A 97 -6.96 -0.15 -9.96
N ALA A 98 -7.13 -0.87 -8.86
CA ALA A 98 -7.19 -2.33 -8.86
C ALA A 98 -8.39 -2.85 -9.65
N GLY A 99 -9.56 -2.23 -9.49
CA GLY A 99 -10.77 -2.55 -10.25
C GLY A 99 -10.59 -2.30 -11.76
N ALA A 100 -10.01 -1.16 -12.14
CA ALA A 100 -9.70 -0.82 -13.52
C ALA A 100 -8.69 -1.79 -14.14
N ALA A 101 -7.63 -2.15 -13.41
CA ALA A 101 -6.64 -3.13 -13.84
C ALA A 101 -7.26 -4.51 -14.03
N ALA A 102 -8.06 -4.97 -13.07
CA ALA A 102 -8.76 -6.25 -13.14
C ALA A 102 -9.73 -6.29 -14.34
N LYS A 103 -10.49 -5.22 -14.58
CA LYS A 103 -11.41 -5.10 -15.72
C LYS A 103 -10.69 -5.11 -17.06
N LYS A 104 -9.54 -4.41 -17.14
CA LYS A 104 -8.77 -4.25 -18.39
C LYS A 104 -8.02 -5.52 -18.78
N TYR A 105 -7.40 -6.19 -17.81
CA TYR A 105 -6.46 -7.29 -18.06
C TYR A 105 -7.03 -8.68 -17.73
N MET A 106 -8.10 -8.75 -16.93
CA MET A 106 -8.75 -10.00 -16.56
C MET A 106 -7.73 -11.07 -16.11
N LEU A 107 -7.72 -12.25 -16.74
CA LEU A 107 -6.80 -13.34 -16.43
C LEU A 107 -5.34 -13.04 -16.77
N GLU A 108 -5.08 -12.08 -17.66
CA GLU A 108 -3.71 -11.68 -17.99
C GLU A 108 -3.06 -10.77 -16.93
N LEU A 109 -3.82 -10.29 -15.96
CA LEU A 109 -3.30 -9.39 -14.92
C LEU A 109 -2.14 -10.04 -14.14
N GLU A 110 -2.17 -11.35 -13.92
CA GLU A 110 -1.08 -12.07 -13.26
C GLU A 110 0.26 -11.96 -14.00
N ASN A 111 0.23 -11.74 -15.32
CA ASN A 111 1.40 -11.59 -16.17
C ASN A 111 1.87 -10.13 -16.28
N LYS A 112 1.11 -9.17 -15.76
CA LYS A 112 1.43 -7.73 -15.80
C LYS A 112 2.18 -7.31 -14.53
N GLN A 113 3.41 -7.81 -14.37
CA GLN A 113 4.20 -7.65 -13.15
C GLN A 113 4.40 -6.18 -12.75
N GLU A 114 4.63 -5.30 -13.72
CA GLU A 114 4.81 -3.87 -13.47
C GLU A 114 3.56 -3.24 -12.85
N ILE A 115 2.37 -3.62 -13.33
CA ILE A 115 1.11 -3.15 -12.78
C ILE A 115 0.88 -3.70 -11.38
N LEU A 116 1.15 -4.98 -11.17
CA LEU A 116 1.05 -5.61 -9.85
C LEU A 116 1.99 -4.96 -8.84
N MET A 117 3.21 -4.62 -9.24
CA MET A 117 4.18 -3.95 -8.38
C MET A 117 3.72 -2.52 -8.01
N ASN A 118 3.22 -1.76 -8.98
CA ASN A 118 2.68 -0.43 -8.70
C ASN A 118 1.48 -0.48 -7.76
N LEU A 119 0.57 -1.43 -7.94
CA LEU A 119 -0.56 -1.65 -7.01
C LEU A 119 -0.07 -2.06 -5.62
N ALA A 120 0.97 -2.90 -5.54
CA ALA A 120 1.57 -3.30 -4.27
C ALA A 120 2.20 -2.11 -3.54
N ASP A 121 2.90 -1.24 -4.24
CA ASP A 121 3.51 -0.05 -3.65
C ASP A 121 2.44 0.89 -3.08
N ILE A 122 1.36 1.15 -3.81
CA ILE A 122 0.26 1.95 -3.30
C ILE A 122 -0.36 1.29 -2.05
N LEU A 123 -0.60 -0.03 -2.09
CA LEU A 123 -1.14 -0.78 -0.96
C LEU A 123 -0.27 -0.67 0.28
N ILE A 124 1.05 -0.82 0.13
CA ILE A 124 2.02 -0.72 1.21
C ILE A 124 2.01 0.70 1.80
N HIS A 125 2.00 1.73 0.96
CA HIS A 125 1.97 3.11 1.41
C HIS A 125 0.67 3.44 2.16
N VAL A 126 -0.48 3.00 1.66
CA VAL A 126 -1.78 3.17 2.31
C VAL A 126 -1.81 2.46 3.67
N PHE A 127 -1.35 1.21 3.73
CA PHE A 127 -1.28 0.44 4.97
C PHE A 127 -0.34 1.10 6.00
N THR A 128 0.82 1.57 5.55
CA THR A 128 1.79 2.25 6.42
C THR A 128 1.22 3.58 6.95
N ALA A 129 0.61 4.38 6.08
CA ALA A 129 -0.01 5.64 6.46
C ALA A 129 -1.13 5.41 7.48
N GLU A 130 -2.04 4.47 7.22
CA GLU A 130 -3.13 4.13 8.15
C GLU A 130 -2.63 3.63 9.51
N SER A 131 -1.52 2.88 9.52
CA SER A 131 -0.93 2.36 10.75
C SER A 131 -0.21 3.45 11.57
N THR A 132 0.03 4.62 10.98
CA THR A 132 0.75 5.73 11.61
C THR A 132 -0.20 6.78 12.17
N VAL A 133 -1.38 6.91 11.60
CA VAL A 133 -2.46 7.83 11.98
C VAL A 133 -3.40 7.17 12.97
#